data_b42f38170c499b4e74dee09b775f0b38
#
_entry.id   b42f38170c499b4e74dee09b775f0b38
#
_cell.length_a   1.000
_cell.length_b   1.000
_cell.length_c   1.000
_cell.angle_alpha   90.00
_cell.angle_beta   90.00
_cell.angle_gamma   90.00
#
_symmetry.space_group_name_H-M   'P 1'
#
loop_
_entity.id
_entity.type
_entity.pdbx_description
1 polymer ?
#
loop_
_entity_poly.entity_id
_entity_poly.type
_entity_poly.pdbx_seq_one_letter_code
_entity_poly.pdbx_strand_id
1 'polypeptide(L)'
;VGSEMCIRDRPYTARENAVVLPYADNPLDDEATGENVYLNMIRSAKDYVYITTPYLILSDEMQRTLRLAASSGVDVRIITPGIPDKKLIFSVTRSYYASLAKSGVRIFEYAPGFIHAKQCVADGTEAVVGTINFDFRSLYLHFENACWFCGCSAVADVRRDFDALFPVCREVTQEYADTHSLAVRGWDCVLRLFSPLM
;
A
#
# COMPACT_ATOMS: atom_id res chain seq x y z
N VAL A 1 1.95 -9.30 31.98
CA VAL A 1 3.01 -10.31 32.19
C VAL A 1 2.46 -11.73 32.06
N GLY A 2 1.17 -11.98 32.38
CA GLY A 2 0.59 -13.33 32.29
C GLY A 2 0.17 -13.76 30.87
N SER A 3 -0.12 -12.85 29.94
CA SER A 3 -0.68 -13.20 28.63
C SER A 3 0.35 -13.74 27.63
N GLU A 4 1.59 -13.25 27.67
CA GLU A 4 2.64 -13.68 26.74
C GLU A 4 3.14 -15.09 27.01
N MET A 5 3.24 -15.47 28.32
CA MET A 5 3.62 -16.83 28.70
C MET A 5 2.57 -17.86 28.28
N CYS A 6 1.28 -17.51 28.36
CA CYS A 6 0.19 -18.41 27.96
C CYS A 6 0.14 -18.69 26.45
N ILE A 7 0.69 -17.80 25.61
CA ILE A 7 0.75 -18.00 24.15
C ILE A 7 1.87 -18.98 23.78
N ARG A 8 3.03 -18.89 24.43
CA ARG A 8 4.19 -19.77 24.18
C ARG A 8 3.94 -21.22 24.56
N ASP A 9 3.12 -21.46 25.59
CA ASP A 9 2.86 -22.79 26.14
C ASP A 9 1.67 -23.51 25.48
N ARG A 10 1.01 -22.87 24.50
CA ARG A 10 -0.07 -23.53 23.75
C ARG A 10 0.52 -24.52 22.75
N PRO A 11 0.09 -25.78 22.76
CA PRO A 11 0.48 -26.73 21.73
C PRO A 11 -0.07 -26.23 20.38
N TYR A 12 0.83 -25.95 19.46
CA TYR A 12 0.51 -25.53 18.10
C TYR A 12 0.96 -26.61 17.12
N THR A 13 0.03 -26.99 16.26
CA THR A 13 0.35 -27.85 15.10
C THR A 13 0.18 -27.03 13.84
N ALA A 14 1.26 -26.90 13.07
CA ALA A 14 1.23 -26.24 11.79
C ALA A 14 0.24 -26.97 10.86
N ARG A 15 -0.64 -26.22 10.21
CA ARG A 15 -1.64 -26.75 9.28
C ARG A 15 -1.20 -26.63 7.83
N GLU A 16 -0.25 -25.77 7.54
CA GLU A 16 0.23 -25.44 6.21
C GLU A 16 1.75 -25.31 6.22
N ASN A 17 2.39 -25.58 5.09
CA ASN A 17 3.82 -25.35 4.90
C ASN A 17 4.01 -23.93 4.33
N ALA A 18 3.98 -22.93 5.19
CA ALA A 18 4.03 -21.51 4.84
C ALA A 18 5.34 -20.88 5.31
N VAL A 19 5.78 -19.84 4.62
CA VAL A 19 6.80 -18.92 5.15
C VAL A 19 6.08 -17.69 5.71
N VAL A 20 6.34 -17.37 6.96
CA VAL A 20 5.78 -16.20 7.66
C VAL A 20 6.95 -15.43 8.27
N LEU A 21 7.13 -14.20 7.84
CA LEU A 21 8.23 -13.32 8.25
C LEU A 21 7.66 -12.04 8.88
N PRO A 22 7.53 -11.99 10.22
CA PRO A 22 7.30 -10.72 10.91
C PRO A 22 8.57 -9.86 10.80
N TYR A 23 8.37 -8.56 10.54
CA TYR A 23 9.46 -7.61 10.50
C TYR A 23 9.03 -6.27 11.09
N ALA A 24 10.00 -5.48 11.50
CA ALA A 24 9.81 -4.14 12.02
C ALA A 24 10.63 -3.14 11.20
N ASP A 25 10.10 -1.94 11.07
CA ASP A 25 10.83 -0.78 10.58
C ASP A 25 11.28 0.08 11.76
N ASN A 26 12.49 0.59 11.68
CA ASN A 26 13.12 1.32 12.77
C ASN A 26 13.78 2.60 12.23
N PRO A 27 13.31 3.79 12.62
CA PRO A 27 13.86 5.05 12.10
C PRO A 27 15.26 5.38 12.61
N LEU A 28 15.84 4.53 13.45
CA LEU A 28 17.16 4.74 14.04
C LEU A 28 18.25 3.89 13.38
N ASP A 29 17.93 3.10 12.38
CA ASP A 29 18.87 2.39 11.53
C ASP A 29 18.81 2.92 10.08
N ASP A 30 19.75 2.49 9.25
CA ASP A 30 19.85 2.94 7.86
C ASP A 30 19.06 2.02 6.88
N GLU A 31 18.19 1.14 7.39
CA GLU A 31 17.47 0.13 6.61
C GLU A 31 15.98 0.51 6.46
N ALA A 32 15.55 0.85 5.25
CA ALA A 32 14.14 1.04 4.91
C ALA A 32 13.45 -0.32 4.64
N THR A 33 13.36 -1.16 5.66
CA THR A 33 12.86 -2.55 5.52
C THR A 33 11.45 -2.60 4.95
N GLY A 34 10.55 -1.75 5.45
CA GLY A 34 9.17 -1.71 4.99
C GLY A 34 9.05 -1.33 3.52
N GLU A 35 9.77 -0.30 3.07
CA GLU A 35 9.78 0.08 1.66
C GLU A 35 10.38 -1.02 0.78
N ASN A 36 11.49 -1.62 1.21
CA ASN A 36 12.16 -2.69 0.46
C ASN A 36 11.27 -3.91 0.26
N VAL A 37 10.48 -4.30 1.26
CA VAL A 37 9.53 -5.41 1.14
C VAL A 37 8.45 -5.07 0.08
N TYR A 38 7.84 -3.90 0.14
CA TYR A 38 6.85 -3.48 -0.85
C TYR A 38 7.45 -3.36 -2.26
N LEU A 39 8.64 -2.78 -2.39
CA LEU A 39 9.34 -2.67 -3.68
C LEU A 39 9.61 -4.04 -4.29
N ASN A 40 10.05 -5.01 -3.48
CA ASN A 40 10.29 -6.37 -3.95
C ASN A 40 9.02 -7.05 -4.43
N MET A 41 7.92 -6.95 -3.69
CA MET A 41 6.62 -7.49 -4.10
C MET A 41 6.14 -6.89 -5.43
N ILE A 42 6.23 -5.56 -5.59
CA ILE A 42 5.80 -4.89 -6.83
C ILE A 42 6.68 -5.27 -8.01
N ARG A 43 8.00 -5.42 -7.79
CA ARG A 43 8.97 -5.81 -8.85
C ARG A 43 8.87 -7.26 -9.26
N SER A 44 8.50 -8.15 -8.34
CA SER A 44 8.37 -9.59 -8.60
C SER A 44 7.02 -9.95 -9.24
N ALA A 45 6.02 -9.11 -9.09
CA ALA A 45 4.68 -9.34 -9.59
C ALA A 45 4.64 -9.46 -11.12
N LYS A 46 3.84 -10.43 -11.60
CA LYS A 46 3.67 -10.72 -13.04
C LYS A 46 2.24 -10.48 -13.51
N ASP A 47 1.27 -10.82 -12.67
CA ASP A 47 -0.15 -10.74 -13.00
C ASP A 47 -0.80 -9.54 -12.34
N TYR A 48 -0.67 -9.39 -11.02
CA TYR A 48 -1.30 -8.29 -10.29
C TYR A 48 -0.63 -7.94 -8.97
N VAL A 49 -0.78 -6.67 -8.56
CA VAL A 49 -0.48 -6.14 -7.22
C VAL A 49 -1.64 -5.28 -6.75
N TYR A 50 -2.24 -5.62 -5.60
CA TYR A 50 -3.29 -4.83 -4.98
C TYR A 50 -2.83 -4.29 -3.64
N ILE A 51 -3.07 -3.01 -3.42
CA ILE A 51 -2.58 -2.26 -2.27
C ILE A 51 -3.74 -1.50 -1.62
N THR A 52 -3.85 -1.55 -0.29
CA THR A 52 -4.70 -0.65 0.49
C THR A 52 -3.83 0.16 1.42
N THR A 53 -3.99 1.47 1.41
CA THR A 53 -3.29 2.39 2.31
C THR A 53 -4.14 3.62 2.60
N PRO A 54 -4.17 4.12 3.86
CA PRO A 54 -4.88 5.35 4.18
C PRO A 54 -4.21 6.61 3.62
N TYR A 55 -2.90 6.57 3.43
CA TYR A 55 -2.10 7.67 2.91
C TYR A 55 -1.20 7.18 1.78
N LEU A 56 -1.13 7.96 0.71
CA LEU A 56 -0.34 7.65 -0.48
C LEU A 56 0.60 8.85 -0.76
N ILE A 57 1.74 8.84 -0.09
CA ILE A 57 2.79 9.86 -0.19
C ILE A 57 4.09 9.14 -0.53
N LEU A 58 4.30 8.92 -1.80
CA LEU A 58 5.29 8.00 -2.33
C LEU A 58 6.67 8.64 -2.47
N SER A 59 7.72 7.85 -2.19
CA SER A 59 9.06 8.14 -2.68
C SER A 59 9.11 8.08 -4.22
N ASP A 60 10.12 8.71 -4.80
CA ASP A 60 10.32 8.64 -6.25
C ASP A 60 10.53 7.20 -6.73
N GLU A 61 11.21 6.38 -5.94
CA GLU A 61 11.47 4.98 -6.25
C GLU A 61 10.17 4.15 -6.23
N MET A 62 9.36 4.30 -5.21
CA MET A 62 8.07 3.61 -5.11
C MET A 62 7.13 4.03 -6.24
N GLN A 63 7.03 5.34 -6.51
CA GLN A 63 6.21 5.85 -7.60
C GLN A 63 6.66 5.31 -8.96
N ARG A 64 7.98 5.31 -9.21
CA ARG A 64 8.56 4.77 -10.45
C ARG A 64 8.30 3.27 -10.59
N THR A 65 8.45 2.52 -9.49
CA THR A 65 8.25 1.06 -9.48
C THR A 65 6.80 0.70 -9.79
N LEU A 66 5.83 1.33 -9.15
CA LEU A 66 4.40 1.13 -9.42
C LEU A 66 4.03 1.45 -10.88
N ARG A 67 4.55 2.56 -11.40
CA ARG A 67 4.30 2.97 -12.79
C ARG A 67 4.91 2.00 -13.78
N LEU A 68 6.12 1.51 -13.51
CA LEU A 68 6.80 0.55 -14.38
C LEU A 68 6.06 -0.78 -14.40
N ALA A 69 5.65 -1.30 -13.25
CA ALA A 69 4.87 -2.53 -13.15
C ALA A 69 3.58 -2.44 -13.98
N ALA A 70 2.79 -1.36 -13.80
CA ALA A 70 1.56 -1.15 -14.56
C ALA A 70 1.83 -1.00 -16.07
N SER A 71 2.85 -0.24 -16.47
CA SER A 71 3.23 -0.08 -17.88
C SER A 71 3.75 -1.38 -18.51
N SER A 72 4.21 -2.33 -17.72
CA SER A 72 4.65 -3.66 -18.15
C SER A 72 3.51 -4.69 -18.22
N GLY A 73 2.27 -4.28 -17.90
CA GLY A 73 1.08 -5.13 -18.03
C GLY A 73 0.59 -5.75 -16.72
N VAL A 74 1.24 -5.48 -15.58
CA VAL A 74 0.76 -5.91 -14.26
C VAL A 74 -0.50 -5.11 -13.89
N ASP A 75 -1.56 -5.78 -13.43
CA ASP A 75 -2.78 -5.12 -12.92
C ASP A 75 -2.49 -4.53 -11.52
N VAL A 76 -2.05 -3.28 -11.49
CA VAL A 76 -1.74 -2.54 -10.25
C VAL A 76 -2.98 -1.78 -9.80
N ARG A 77 -3.51 -2.12 -8.62
CA ARG A 77 -4.68 -1.44 -8.03
C ARG A 77 -4.35 -0.89 -6.65
N ILE A 78 -4.75 0.35 -6.41
CA ILE A 78 -4.55 1.02 -5.12
C ILE A 78 -5.91 1.47 -4.59
N ILE A 79 -6.23 1.10 -3.34
CA ILE A 79 -7.40 1.56 -2.61
C ILE A 79 -6.94 2.56 -1.56
N THR A 80 -7.56 3.74 -1.56
CA THR A 80 -7.35 4.81 -0.58
C THR A 80 -8.69 5.26 0.00
N PRO A 81 -8.73 6.01 1.10
CA PRO A 81 -9.98 6.57 1.60
C PRO A 81 -10.62 7.53 0.59
N GLY A 82 -11.95 7.44 0.42
CA GLY A 82 -12.74 8.44 -0.31
C GLY A 82 -13.14 9.64 0.57
N ILE A 83 -13.02 9.50 1.89
CA ILE A 83 -13.38 10.53 2.89
C ILE A 83 -12.09 10.93 3.64
N PRO A 84 -11.75 12.23 3.70
CA PRO A 84 -10.55 12.69 4.40
C PRO A 84 -10.71 12.65 5.93
N ASP A 85 -9.69 12.19 6.65
CA ASP A 85 -9.48 12.48 8.06
C ASP A 85 -8.78 13.84 8.22
N LYS A 86 -7.77 14.11 7.40
CA LYS A 86 -6.99 15.34 7.33
C LYS A 86 -6.98 15.89 5.90
N LYS A 87 -7.61 17.03 5.68
CA LYS A 87 -7.81 17.61 4.34
C LYS A 87 -6.51 17.82 3.56
N LEU A 88 -5.45 18.25 4.25
CA LEU A 88 -4.16 18.49 3.59
C LEU A 88 -3.52 17.20 3.10
N ILE A 89 -3.42 16.17 3.95
CA ILE A 89 -2.85 14.86 3.60
C ILE A 89 -3.66 14.20 2.48
N PHE A 90 -4.98 14.35 2.52
CA PHE A 90 -5.86 13.88 1.46
C PHE A 90 -5.56 14.55 0.11
N SER A 91 -5.30 15.88 0.11
CA SER A 91 -4.91 16.61 -1.10
C SER A 91 -3.54 16.15 -1.62
N VAL A 92 -2.58 15.92 -0.71
CA VAL A 92 -1.25 15.38 -1.09
C VAL A 92 -1.39 13.98 -1.68
N THR A 93 -2.13 13.08 -1.05
CA THR A 93 -2.43 11.73 -1.58
C THR A 93 -2.95 11.82 -3.03
N ARG A 94 -3.95 12.66 -3.28
CA ARG A 94 -4.55 12.81 -4.61
C ARG A 94 -3.60 13.43 -5.64
N SER A 95 -2.59 14.19 -5.22
CA SER A 95 -1.59 14.74 -6.13
C SER A 95 -0.75 13.68 -6.85
N TYR A 96 -0.67 12.47 -6.29
CA TYR A 96 0.02 11.33 -6.92
C TYR A 96 -0.82 10.60 -7.96
N TYR A 97 -2.16 10.69 -7.89
CA TYR A 97 -3.06 9.91 -8.73
C TYR A 97 -2.84 10.10 -10.22
N ALA A 98 -2.72 11.35 -10.67
CA ALA A 98 -2.58 11.65 -12.10
C ALA A 98 -1.34 11.00 -12.74
N SER A 99 -0.22 10.95 -12.03
CA SER A 99 1.00 10.33 -12.54
C SER A 99 0.92 8.82 -12.57
N LEU A 100 0.24 8.22 -11.58
CA LEU A 100 0.02 6.78 -11.49
C LEU A 100 -1.01 6.31 -12.53
N ALA A 101 -2.16 6.98 -12.62
CA ALA A 101 -3.23 6.66 -13.55
C ALA A 101 -2.77 6.71 -15.02
N LYS A 102 -1.96 7.71 -15.41
CA LYS A 102 -1.36 7.81 -16.75
C LYS A 102 -0.46 6.64 -17.15
N SER A 103 0.05 5.91 -16.17
CA SER A 103 0.88 4.73 -16.39
C SER A 103 0.10 3.42 -16.32
N GLY A 104 -1.22 3.48 -16.12
CA GLY A 104 -2.08 2.30 -16.06
C GLY A 104 -2.38 1.80 -14.65
N VAL A 105 -1.88 2.46 -13.59
CA VAL A 105 -2.27 2.13 -12.21
C VAL A 105 -3.74 2.50 -12.00
N ARG A 106 -4.54 1.56 -11.53
CA ARG A 106 -5.95 1.76 -11.24
C ARG A 106 -6.14 2.23 -9.79
N ILE A 107 -6.91 3.31 -9.62
CA ILE A 107 -7.10 3.97 -8.33
C ILE A 107 -8.56 3.91 -7.91
N PHE A 108 -8.76 3.44 -6.69
CA PHE A 108 -10.07 3.25 -6.08
C PHE A 108 -10.17 4.05 -4.79
N GLU A 109 -11.26 4.79 -4.61
CA GLU A 109 -11.58 5.49 -3.38
C GLU A 109 -12.67 4.73 -2.62
N TYR A 110 -12.35 4.30 -1.40
CA TYR A 110 -13.30 3.61 -0.54
C TYR A 110 -14.42 4.56 -0.09
N ALA A 111 -15.66 4.28 -0.48
CA ALA A 111 -16.79 5.18 -0.28
C ALA A 111 -17.48 5.06 1.09
N PRO A 112 -17.58 3.85 1.73
CA PRO A 112 -18.37 3.71 2.95
C PRO A 112 -17.83 4.41 4.20
N GLY A 113 -16.54 4.81 4.20
CA GLY A 113 -15.92 5.43 5.36
C GLY A 113 -14.42 5.69 5.17
N PHE A 114 -13.70 5.88 6.29
CA PHE A 114 -12.25 6.01 6.29
C PHE A 114 -11.60 4.63 6.42
N ILE A 115 -11.11 4.08 5.29
CA ILE A 115 -10.36 2.82 5.32
C ILE A 115 -8.96 3.06 5.90
N HIS A 116 -8.57 2.27 6.90
CA HIS A 116 -7.28 2.39 7.58
C HIS A 116 -6.43 1.11 7.50
N ALA A 117 -6.81 0.15 6.65
CA ALA A 117 -6.02 -1.05 6.38
C ALA A 117 -4.71 -0.69 5.65
N LYS A 118 -3.64 -1.43 5.95
CA LYS A 118 -2.37 -1.43 5.22
C LYS A 118 -2.07 -2.88 4.88
N GLN A 119 -2.36 -3.21 3.65
CA GLN A 119 -2.17 -4.55 3.13
C GLN A 119 -1.78 -4.50 1.66
N CYS A 120 -1.02 -5.48 1.26
CA CYS A 120 -0.60 -5.69 -0.11
C CYS A 120 -0.70 -7.19 -0.43
N VAL A 121 -1.14 -7.52 -1.64
CA VAL A 121 -1.13 -8.89 -2.15
C VAL A 121 -0.66 -8.90 -3.59
N ALA A 122 0.19 -9.86 -3.95
CA ALA A 122 0.72 -10.03 -5.29
C ALA A 122 0.51 -11.46 -5.79
N ASP A 123 0.00 -11.61 -7.00
CA ASP A 123 -0.12 -12.85 -7.79
C ASP A 123 -0.77 -14.05 -7.07
N GLY A 124 -1.45 -13.83 -5.93
CA GLY A 124 -1.97 -14.91 -5.08
C GLY A 124 -0.88 -15.76 -4.40
N THR A 125 0.37 -15.32 -4.46
CA THR A 125 1.53 -16.05 -3.93
C THR A 125 2.05 -15.50 -2.63
N GLU A 126 1.98 -14.19 -2.43
CA GLU A 126 2.50 -13.49 -1.26
C GLU A 126 1.61 -12.32 -0.85
N ALA A 127 1.65 -12.00 0.43
CA ALA A 127 0.94 -10.83 0.98
C ALA A 127 1.70 -10.21 2.15
N VAL A 128 1.40 -8.92 2.41
CA VAL A 128 1.84 -8.17 3.60
C VAL A 128 0.62 -7.58 4.28
N VAL A 129 0.58 -7.68 5.59
CA VAL A 129 -0.39 -7.01 6.46
C VAL A 129 0.36 -6.41 7.65
N GLY A 130 0.08 -5.15 7.98
CA GLY A 130 0.77 -4.50 9.08
C GLY A 130 0.31 -3.08 9.39
N THR A 131 1.23 -2.30 9.95
CA THR A 131 0.97 -0.91 10.33
C THR A 131 1.55 0.10 9.34
N ILE A 132 2.42 -0.33 8.41
CA ILE A 132 3.21 0.50 7.50
C ILE A 132 2.33 1.07 6.39
N ASN A 133 2.10 2.39 6.40
CA ASN A 133 1.43 3.08 5.29
C ASN A 133 2.39 3.29 4.10
N PHE A 134 1.83 3.58 2.94
CA PHE A 134 2.58 4.08 1.79
C PHE A 134 2.79 5.60 1.90
N ASP A 135 3.36 6.05 3.02
CA ASP A 135 3.73 7.44 3.25
C ASP A 135 5.14 7.55 3.84
N PHE A 136 5.73 8.74 3.68
CA PHE A 136 7.11 9.01 4.07
C PHE A 136 7.34 8.82 5.59
N ARG A 137 6.34 9.16 6.41
CA ARG A 137 6.45 9.01 7.87
C ARG A 137 6.53 7.56 8.29
N SER A 138 5.64 6.71 7.77
CA SER A 138 5.63 5.29 8.10
C SER A 138 6.86 4.58 7.58
N LEU A 139 7.35 4.95 6.39
CA LEU A 139 8.48 4.26 5.76
C LEU A 139 9.86 4.65 6.32
N TYR A 140 9.99 5.85 6.95
CA TYR A 140 11.33 6.35 7.32
C TYR A 140 11.42 6.96 8.72
N LEU A 141 10.30 7.30 9.37
CA LEU A 141 10.31 8.12 10.58
C LEU A 141 9.61 7.49 11.78
N HIS A 142 8.93 6.37 11.59
CA HIS A 142 8.17 5.69 12.66
C HIS A 142 8.70 4.29 12.92
N PHE A 143 8.50 3.82 14.15
CA PHE A 143 8.56 2.40 14.46
C PHE A 143 7.27 1.75 13.95
N GLU A 144 7.39 0.91 12.97
CA GLU A 144 6.29 0.19 12.35
C GLU A 144 6.55 -1.30 12.37
N ASN A 145 5.52 -2.11 12.15
CA ASN A 145 5.69 -3.55 11.99
C ASN A 145 4.72 -4.09 10.94
N ALA A 146 5.14 -5.16 10.31
CA ALA A 146 4.30 -5.90 9.39
C ALA A 146 4.67 -7.38 9.37
N CYS A 147 3.85 -8.16 8.74
CA CYS A 147 4.08 -9.56 8.49
C CYS A 147 3.98 -9.82 7.00
N TRP A 148 5.08 -10.24 6.39
CA TRP A 148 5.08 -10.81 5.07
C TRP A 148 4.88 -12.32 5.15
N PHE A 149 4.06 -12.88 4.28
CA PHE A 149 3.81 -14.32 4.24
C PHE A 149 3.54 -14.80 2.83
N CYS A 150 3.91 -16.05 2.57
CA CYS A 150 3.68 -16.71 1.30
C CYS A 150 3.39 -18.20 1.45
N GLY A 151 2.81 -18.81 0.40
CA GLY A 151 2.55 -20.23 0.34
C GLY A 151 1.48 -20.72 1.34
N CYS A 152 0.54 -19.87 1.75
CA CYS A 152 -0.51 -20.21 2.70
C CYS A 152 -1.89 -19.67 2.30
N SER A 153 -2.93 -20.22 2.92
CA SER A 153 -4.32 -19.83 2.68
C SER A 153 -4.61 -18.37 3.04
N ALA A 154 -3.86 -17.78 3.98
CA ALA A 154 -3.99 -16.38 4.36
C ALA A 154 -3.74 -15.41 3.18
N VAL A 155 -2.90 -15.77 2.20
CA VAL A 155 -2.74 -14.96 0.97
C VAL A 155 -4.06 -14.87 0.20
N ALA A 156 -4.77 -15.99 0.06
CA ALA A 156 -6.07 -16.02 -0.58
C ALA A 156 -7.14 -15.27 0.23
N ASP A 157 -7.01 -15.23 1.58
CA ASP A 157 -7.90 -14.45 2.43
C ASP A 157 -7.72 -12.94 2.18
N VAL A 158 -6.47 -12.46 2.13
CA VAL A 158 -6.17 -11.07 1.79
C VAL A 158 -6.69 -10.73 0.38
N ARG A 159 -6.53 -11.63 -0.58
CA ARG A 159 -7.07 -11.43 -1.94
C ARG A 159 -8.60 -11.31 -1.93
N ARG A 160 -9.30 -12.17 -1.18
CA ARG A 160 -10.77 -12.08 -1.04
C ARG A 160 -11.24 -10.78 -0.40
N ASP A 161 -10.46 -10.24 0.56
CA ASP A 161 -10.71 -8.90 1.12
C ASP A 161 -10.72 -7.83 0.03
N PHE A 162 -9.72 -7.82 -0.86
CA PHE A 162 -9.69 -6.89 -1.99
C PHE A 162 -10.87 -7.08 -2.93
N ASP A 163 -11.23 -8.34 -3.24
CA ASP A 163 -12.35 -8.64 -4.12
C ASP A 163 -13.69 -8.16 -3.52
N ALA A 164 -13.82 -8.17 -2.18
CA ALA A 164 -14.98 -7.62 -1.47
C ALA A 164 -14.93 -6.07 -1.37
N LEU A 165 -13.74 -5.46 -1.36
CA LEU A 165 -13.60 -4.00 -1.28
C LEU A 165 -13.86 -3.29 -2.61
N PHE A 166 -13.40 -3.83 -3.75
CA PHE A 166 -13.56 -3.16 -5.05
C PHE A 166 -15.01 -2.77 -5.38
N PRO A 167 -16.03 -3.60 -5.16
CA PRO A 167 -17.42 -3.25 -5.47
C PRO A 167 -17.99 -2.07 -4.67
N VAL A 168 -17.43 -1.79 -3.48
CA VAL A 168 -17.85 -0.68 -2.61
C VAL A 168 -16.97 0.56 -2.73
N CYS A 169 -15.95 0.49 -3.60
CA CYS A 169 -15.10 1.61 -3.94
C CYS A 169 -15.57 2.32 -5.20
N ARG A 170 -15.25 3.60 -5.32
CA ARG A 170 -15.39 4.36 -6.56
C ARG A 170 -14.06 4.33 -7.32
N GLU A 171 -14.02 3.77 -8.52
CA GLU A 171 -12.84 3.88 -9.37
C GLU A 171 -12.74 5.30 -9.93
N VAL A 172 -11.60 5.94 -9.71
CA VAL A 172 -11.33 7.34 -10.13
C VAL A 172 -10.22 7.44 -11.17
N THR A 173 -9.73 6.32 -11.68
CA THR A 173 -8.59 6.25 -12.60
C THR A 173 -8.73 7.18 -13.78
N GLN A 174 -9.86 7.16 -14.50
CA GLN A 174 -10.08 7.97 -15.68
C GLN A 174 -10.16 9.47 -15.36
N GLU A 175 -10.76 9.84 -14.24
CA GLU A 175 -10.85 11.24 -13.81
C GLU A 175 -9.47 11.90 -13.68
N TYR A 176 -8.46 11.11 -13.27
CA TYR A 176 -7.09 11.57 -13.08
C TYR A 176 -6.15 11.27 -14.27
N ALA A 177 -6.47 10.29 -15.10
CA ALA A 177 -5.72 10.03 -16.35
C ALA A 177 -5.94 11.12 -17.39
N ASP A 178 -7.15 11.68 -17.46
CA ASP A 178 -7.50 12.76 -18.33
C ASP A 178 -6.77 14.06 -17.94
N THR A 179 -6.53 14.92 -18.93
CA THR A 179 -5.58 16.02 -18.82
C THR A 179 -6.03 17.07 -17.79
N HIS A 180 -5.43 17.05 -16.61
CA HIS A 180 -5.53 18.19 -15.68
C HIS A 180 -4.91 19.45 -16.29
N SER A 181 -5.52 20.60 -16.02
CA SER A 181 -4.98 21.90 -16.43
C SER A 181 -3.58 22.11 -15.86
N LEU A 182 -2.76 22.93 -16.54
CA LEU A 182 -1.41 23.25 -16.09
C LEU A 182 -1.40 23.81 -14.65
N ALA A 183 -2.44 24.56 -14.27
CA ALA A 183 -2.58 25.11 -12.92
C ALA A 183 -2.73 24.01 -11.86
N VAL A 184 -3.54 22.98 -12.10
CA VAL A 184 -3.70 21.82 -11.18
C VAL A 184 -2.38 21.06 -11.07
N ARG A 185 -1.70 20.81 -12.19
CA ARG A 185 -0.39 20.14 -12.18
C ARG A 185 0.68 20.93 -11.42
N GLY A 186 0.68 22.27 -11.55
CA GLY A 186 1.55 23.14 -10.78
C GLY A 186 1.26 23.08 -9.28
N TRP A 187 -0.01 23.05 -8.90
CA TRP A 187 -0.44 22.89 -7.51
C TRP A 187 -0.02 21.53 -6.93
N ASP A 188 -0.21 20.45 -7.67
CA ASP A 188 0.23 19.11 -7.28
C ASP A 188 1.75 19.07 -7.04
N CYS A 189 2.54 19.73 -7.87
CA CYS A 189 3.99 19.83 -7.66
C CYS A 189 4.32 20.58 -6.36
N VAL A 190 3.62 21.68 -6.06
CA VAL A 190 3.80 22.43 -4.81
C VAL A 190 3.45 21.56 -3.60
N LEU A 191 2.33 20.83 -3.64
CA LEU A 191 1.92 19.93 -2.56
C LEU A 191 2.99 18.87 -2.29
N ARG A 192 3.58 18.29 -3.34
CA ARG A 192 4.62 17.25 -3.20
C ARG A 192 5.93 17.76 -2.62
N LEU A 193 6.26 19.04 -2.71
CA LEU A 193 7.43 19.60 -2.03
C LEU A 193 7.34 19.48 -0.50
N PHE A 194 6.13 19.39 0.04
CA PHE A 194 5.89 19.20 1.47
C PHE A 194 5.76 17.73 1.88
N SER A 195 5.80 16.79 0.94
CA SER A 195 5.66 15.34 1.21
C SER A 195 6.59 14.82 2.31
N PRO A 196 7.89 15.19 2.37
CA PRO A 196 8.80 14.70 3.42
C PRO A 196 8.49 15.23 4.82
N LEU A 197 7.62 16.23 4.94
CA LEU A 197 7.24 16.84 6.22
C LEU A 197 5.92 16.28 6.79
N MET A 198 5.31 15.33 6.09
CA MET A 198 3.97 14.81 6.42
C MET A 198 3.95 13.35 6.83
#